data_f2a1d41ef2b508e38a2c21b32265d5d6
#
_entry.id   f2a1d41ef2b508e38a2c21b32265d5d6
#
_cell.length_a   1.000
_cell.length_b   1.000
_cell.length_c   1.000
_cell.angle_alpha   90.00
_cell.angle_beta   90.00
_cell.angle_gamma   90.00
#
_symmetry.space_group_name_H-M   'P 1'
#
loop_
_entity.id
_entity.type
_entity.pdbx_description
1 polymer ?
#
loop_
_entity_poly.entity_id
_entity_poly.type
_entity_poly.pdbx_seq_one_letter_code
_entity_poly.pdbx_strand_id
1 'polypeptide(L)'
;MDWYIYSNRLWTRRVGGREVAIVHALLGASSAAMNLEELIAYGAKRIYEVGVSGAIDTRLRPGDVVVLKGAFSDEGTSRHYFKGVRRFRPSLRPTRVLQASLRECGIEHVTGDAWTTDAPYRETKRKVARYLRAGASIVNMESSAVFAVAAYRSVEAASVQIVSDVVSEHWEPAFHAEIVNRRRLDVLNAVLRGMSGGQAEERRRARPA
;
A
#
# COMPACT_ATOMS: atom_id res chain seq x y z
N MET A 1 13.38 0.91 21.23
CA MET A 1 13.87 1.35 19.91
C MET A 1 13.45 2.80 19.77
N ASP A 2 14.40 3.70 19.74
CA ASP A 2 14.11 5.14 19.67
C ASP A 2 13.91 5.52 18.21
N TRP A 3 12.67 5.84 17.82
CA TRP A 3 12.37 6.44 16.56
C TRP A 3 12.90 7.87 16.52
N TYR A 4 13.65 8.22 15.50
CA TYR A 4 14.24 9.54 15.36
C TYR A 4 13.21 10.65 15.22
N ILE A 5 12.09 10.40 14.60
CA ILE A 5 11.26 11.49 14.08
C ILE A 5 9.90 11.67 14.75
N TYR A 6 9.27 10.67 15.30
CA TYR A 6 7.96 10.84 15.96
C TYR A 6 7.65 9.65 16.88
N SER A 7 6.85 9.90 17.90
CA SER A 7 6.22 8.90 18.76
C SER A 7 5.21 7.99 17.99
N ASN A 8 5.52 7.64 16.76
CA ASN A 8 4.72 6.69 16.00
C ASN A 8 4.77 5.35 16.73
N ARG A 9 3.60 4.79 16.96
CA ARG A 9 3.55 3.49 17.61
C ARG A 9 4.10 2.43 16.68
N LEU A 10 5.16 1.79 17.11
CA LEU A 10 5.76 0.60 16.51
C LEU A 10 5.40 -0.60 17.37
N TRP A 11 4.79 -1.60 16.79
CA TRP A 11 4.57 -2.89 17.42
C TRP A 11 5.41 -3.94 16.69
N THR A 12 6.08 -4.79 17.46
CA THR A 12 6.80 -5.94 16.91
C THR A 12 6.19 -7.24 17.41
N ARG A 13 6.15 -8.23 16.56
CA ARG A 13 5.69 -9.58 16.88
C ARG A 13 6.39 -10.60 16.02
N ARG A 14 6.63 -11.80 16.57
CA ARG A 14 7.04 -12.95 15.78
C ARG A 14 5.83 -13.62 15.16
N VAL A 15 5.84 -13.73 13.82
CA VAL A 15 4.78 -14.37 13.02
C VAL A 15 5.44 -15.38 12.10
N GLY A 16 5.12 -16.67 12.25
CA GLY A 16 5.75 -17.74 11.47
C GLY A 16 7.29 -17.80 11.61
N GLY A 17 7.83 -17.45 12.80
CA GLY A 17 9.27 -17.45 13.05
C GLY A 17 10.04 -16.22 12.52
N ARG A 18 9.35 -15.28 11.88
CA ARG A 18 9.91 -13.98 11.42
C ARG A 18 9.48 -12.86 12.35
N GLU A 19 10.35 -11.90 12.53
CA GLU A 19 9.98 -10.64 13.19
C GLU A 19 9.18 -9.79 12.20
N VAL A 20 8.01 -9.34 12.64
CA VAL A 20 7.12 -8.45 11.90
C VAL A 20 6.94 -7.19 12.71
N ALA A 21 7.21 -6.05 12.08
CA ALA A 21 6.91 -4.73 12.63
C ALA A 21 5.65 -4.16 11.99
N ILE A 22 4.78 -3.57 12.81
CA ILE A 22 3.61 -2.82 12.35
C ILE A 22 3.82 -1.38 12.80
N VAL A 23 3.74 -0.47 11.85
CA VAL A 23 3.88 0.97 12.09
C VAL A 23 2.63 1.68 11.60
N HIS A 24 2.10 2.55 12.44
CA HIS A 24 1.08 3.50 12.01
C HIS A 24 1.78 4.67 11.31
N ALA A 25 1.80 4.67 9.99
CA ALA A 25 2.38 5.75 9.20
C ALA A 25 1.51 7.02 9.28
N LEU A 26 2.17 8.18 9.29
CA LEU A 26 1.51 9.45 9.11
C LEU A 26 1.16 9.66 7.63
N LEU A 27 0.24 10.57 7.37
CA LEU A 27 -0.27 10.86 6.04
C LEU A 27 0.82 11.48 5.14
N GLY A 28 0.85 11.05 3.90
CA GLY A 28 1.60 11.67 2.81
C GLY A 28 2.93 10.99 2.44
N ALA A 29 3.35 11.22 1.21
CA ALA A 29 4.49 10.59 0.57
C ALA A 29 5.81 10.80 1.34
N SER A 30 6.08 12.00 1.83
CA SER A 30 7.30 12.31 2.60
C SER A 30 7.35 11.56 3.93
N SER A 31 6.22 11.50 4.63
CA SER A 31 6.10 10.76 5.89
C SER A 31 6.28 9.26 5.68
N ALA A 32 5.62 8.70 4.66
CA ALA A 32 5.79 7.30 4.30
C ALA A 32 7.25 6.97 3.96
N ALA A 33 7.92 7.83 3.17
CA ALA A 33 9.32 7.64 2.83
C ALA A 33 10.23 7.64 4.06
N MET A 34 10.06 8.57 5.01
CA MET A 34 10.83 8.61 6.25
C MET A 34 10.65 7.33 7.07
N ASN A 35 9.41 6.89 7.28
CA ASN A 35 9.12 5.66 7.99
C ASN A 35 9.77 4.43 7.32
N LEU A 36 9.74 4.37 5.99
CA LEU A 36 10.35 3.26 5.25
C LEU A 36 11.87 3.26 5.38
N GLU A 37 12.52 4.42 5.26
CA GLU A 37 13.97 4.53 5.42
C GLU A 37 14.43 4.04 6.78
N GLU A 38 13.73 4.41 7.85
CA GLU A 38 14.03 3.94 9.20
C GLU A 38 13.80 2.43 9.35
N LEU A 39 12.64 1.91 8.90
CA LEU A 39 12.35 0.47 8.93
C LEU A 39 13.41 -0.34 8.18
N ILE A 40 13.85 0.16 7.02
CA ILE A 40 14.88 -0.49 6.20
C ILE A 40 16.24 -0.44 6.90
N ALA A 41 16.58 0.67 7.55
CA ALA A 41 17.81 0.79 8.35
C ALA A 41 17.82 -0.20 9.54
N TYR A 42 16.65 -0.48 10.12
CA TYR A 42 16.47 -1.54 11.13
C TYR A 42 16.36 -2.95 10.56
N GLY A 43 16.55 -3.13 9.28
CA GLY A 43 16.65 -4.45 8.64
C GLY A 43 15.38 -4.96 7.95
N ALA A 44 14.34 -4.14 7.79
CA ALA A 44 13.16 -4.55 7.02
C ALA A 44 13.55 -4.87 5.56
N LYS A 45 13.14 -6.04 5.07
CA LYS A 45 13.41 -6.52 3.70
C LYS A 45 12.15 -6.59 2.84
N ARG A 46 10.99 -6.54 3.48
CA ARG A 46 9.70 -6.64 2.79
C ARG A 46 8.68 -5.75 3.47
N ILE A 47 8.04 -4.92 2.67
CA ILE A 47 7.09 -3.91 3.09
C ILE A 47 5.71 -4.27 2.54
N TYR A 48 4.70 -4.23 3.38
CA TYR A 48 3.30 -4.28 2.98
C TYR A 48 2.62 -2.99 3.42
N GLU A 49 2.23 -2.19 2.47
CA GLU A 49 1.40 -1.01 2.71
C GLU A 49 -0.07 -1.44 2.78
N VAL A 50 -0.74 -1.09 3.86
CA VAL A 50 -2.19 -1.24 4.02
C VAL A 50 -2.75 0.15 4.27
N GLY A 51 -3.48 0.68 3.31
CA GLY A 51 -3.97 2.06 3.33
C GLY A 51 -5.45 2.17 3.00
N VAL A 52 -5.94 3.41 3.04
CA VAL A 52 -7.23 3.81 2.49
C VAL A 52 -7.02 4.76 1.31
N SER A 53 -8.00 4.82 0.41
CA SER A 53 -7.89 5.62 -0.81
C SER A 53 -9.26 6.04 -1.34
N GLY A 54 -9.30 7.17 -2.01
CA GLY A 54 -10.47 7.61 -2.78
C GLY A 54 -10.58 6.83 -4.10
N ALA A 55 -11.76 6.35 -4.45
CA ALA A 55 -12.02 5.78 -5.77
C ALA A 55 -12.19 6.91 -6.79
N ILE A 56 -11.43 6.87 -7.88
CA ILE A 56 -11.66 7.70 -9.07
C ILE A 56 -12.38 6.93 -10.18
N ASP A 57 -12.36 5.60 -10.10
CA ASP A 57 -13.22 4.73 -10.92
C ASP A 57 -14.54 4.53 -10.17
N THR A 58 -15.62 5.08 -10.72
CA THR A 58 -16.95 5.07 -10.11
C THR A 58 -17.62 3.69 -10.04
N ARG A 59 -16.97 2.64 -10.55
CA ARG A 59 -17.40 1.25 -10.35
C ARG A 59 -17.02 0.73 -8.95
N LEU A 60 -16.04 1.34 -8.31
CA LEU A 60 -15.62 1.01 -6.95
C LEU A 60 -16.53 1.67 -5.92
N ARG A 61 -16.66 1.03 -4.78
CA ARG A 61 -17.50 1.47 -3.65
C ARG A 61 -16.69 1.46 -2.35
N PRO A 62 -17.07 2.23 -1.33
CA PRO A 62 -16.47 2.14 0.00
C PRO A 62 -16.47 0.71 0.52
N GLY A 63 -15.32 0.25 1.00
CA GLY A 63 -15.07 -1.12 1.44
C GLY A 63 -14.50 -2.06 0.37
N ASP A 64 -14.48 -1.66 -0.90
CA ASP A 64 -13.77 -2.43 -1.93
C ASP A 64 -12.28 -2.45 -1.68
N VAL A 65 -11.64 -3.57 -2.04
CA VAL A 65 -10.20 -3.80 -1.84
C VAL A 65 -9.48 -3.78 -3.17
N VAL A 66 -8.43 -2.97 -3.25
CA VAL A 66 -7.62 -2.81 -4.46
C VAL A 66 -6.18 -3.20 -4.15
N VAL A 67 -5.67 -4.26 -4.79
CA VAL A 67 -4.23 -4.61 -4.76
C VAL A 67 -3.54 -3.84 -5.88
N LEU A 68 -2.52 -3.08 -5.53
CA LEU A 68 -1.85 -2.21 -6.50
C LEU A 68 -0.94 -3.00 -7.44
N LYS A 69 -1.02 -2.70 -8.73
CA LYS A 69 -0.09 -3.11 -9.79
C LYS A 69 0.86 -1.98 -10.21
N GLY A 70 0.65 -0.77 -9.69
CA GLY A 70 1.49 0.41 -9.88
C GLY A 70 0.90 1.65 -9.20
N ALA A 71 1.71 2.70 -9.13
CA ALA A 71 1.30 4.00 -8.61
C ALA A 71 1.92 5.12 -9.45
N PHE A 72 1.08 6.03 -9.94
CA PHE A 72 1.52 7.24 -10.64
C PHE A 72 1.96 8.29 -9.61
N SER A 73 3.15 8.84 -9.80
CA SER A 73 3.68 9.89 -8.94
C SER A 73 3.23 11.28 -9.44
N ASP A 74 2.38 11.94 -8.65
CA ASP A 74 2.01 13.35 -8.76
C ASP A 74 2.35 14.07 -7.43
N GLU A 75 3.29 13.52 -6.70
CA GLU A 75 3.86 13.99 -5.44
C GLU A 75 5.35 14.37 -5.61
N GLY A 76 5.93 15.01 -4.61
CA GLY A 76 7.29 15.55 -4.67
C GLY A 76 8.39 14.58 -4.27
N THR A 77 8.11 13.60 -3.42
CA THR A 77 9.11 12.79 -2.71
C THR A 77 9.83 11.80 -3.65
N SER A 78 9.09 11.10 -4.50
CA SER A 78 9.66 10.09 -5.42
C SER A 78 10.74 10.65 -6.34
N ARG A 79 10.70 11.94 -6.67
CA ARG A 79 11.69 12.61 -7.53
C ARG A 79 13.09 12.67 -6.90
N HIS A 80 13.18 12.62 -5.57
CA HIS A 80 14.46 12.58 -4.87
C HIS A 80 15.14 11.21 -5.01
N TYR A 81 14.38 10.16 -5.26
CA TYR A 81 14.88 8.80 -5.48
C TYR A 81 15.10 8.50 -6.96
N PHE A 82 14.18 8.92 -7.84
CA PHE A 82 14.25 8.66 -9.27
C PHE A 82 13.79 9.86 -10.09
N LYS A 83 14.72 10.49 -10.83
CA LYS A 83 14.40 11.60 -11.73
C LYS A 83 13.64 11.10 -12.95
N GLY A 84 12.55 11.76 -13.31
CA GLY A 84 11.81 11.50 -14.55
C GLY A 84 10.89 10.28 -14.54
N VAL A 85 10.93 9.46 -13.50
CA VAL A 85 10.03 8.32 -13.36
C VAL A 85 8.66 8.83 -12.87
N ARG A 86 7.61 8.46 -13.61
CA ARG A 86 6.24 8.92 -13.33
C ARG A 86 5.33 7.83 -12.80
N ARG A 87 5.75 6.57 -12.85
CA ARG A 87 4.98 5.43 -12.36
C ARG A 87 5.93 4.38 -11.79
N PHE A 88 5.66 3.98 -10.56
CA PHE A 88 6.39 2.95 -9.84
C PHE A 88 5.55 1.67 -9.74
N ARG A 89 6.21 0.54 -9.56
CA ARG A 89 5.56 -0.77 -9.48
C ARG A 89 5.90 -1.48 -8.18
N PRO A 90 4.97 -2.26 -7.62
CA PRO A 90 5.27 -3.15 -6.52
C PRO A 90 6.16 -4.32 -6.96
N SER A 91 6.72 -5.02 -6.00
CA SER A 91 7.44 -6.26 -6.21
C SER A 91 6.46 -7.42 -6.47
N LEU A 92 6.76 -8.28 -7.45
CA LEU A 92 5.85 -9.36 -7.86
C LEU A 92 5.60 -10.38 -6.75
N ARG A 93 6.65 -10.79 -6.03
CA ARG A 93 6.57 -11.84 -5.01
C ARG A 93 5.63 -11.46 -3.86
N PRO A 94 5.83 -10.33 -3.13
CA PRO A 94 4.93 -9.93 -2.05
C PRO A 94 3.51 -9.62 -2.57
N THR A 95 3.35 -9.12 -3.79
CA THR A 95 2.03 -8.89 -4.38
C THR A 95 1.26 -10.21 -4.57
N ARG A 96 1.93 -11.26 -5.06
CA ARG A 96 1.30 -12.59 -5.21
C ARG A 96 0.94 -13.22 -3.86
N VAL A 97 1.81 -13.08 -2.86
CA VAL A 97 1.53 -13.53 -1.47
C VAL A 97 0.31 -12.81 -0.92
N LEU A 98 0.26 -11.50 -1.08
CA LEU A 98 -0.85 -10.66 -0.64
C LEU A 98 -2.18 -11.12 -1.29
N GLN A 99 -2.22 -11.26 -2.61
CA GLN A 99 -3.41 -11.71 -3.35
C GLN A 99 -3.86 -13.11 -2.94
N ALA A 100 -2.92 -14.04 -2.74
CA ALA A 100 -3.23 -15.39 -2.28
C ALA A 100 -3.89 -15.36 -0.90
N SER A 101 -3.30 -14.60 0.02
CA SER A 101 -3.80 -14.50 1.40
C SER A 101 -5.17 -13.82 1.48
N LEU A 102 -5.42 -12.80 0.67
CA LEU A 102 -6.76 -12.19 0.58
C LEU A 102 -7.80 -13.22 0.12
N ARG A 103 -7.50 -14.00 -0.93
CA ARG A 103 -8.41 -15.06 -1.42
C ARG A 103 -8.65 -16.15 -0.37
N GLU A 104 -7.59 -16.61 0.32
CA GLU A 104 -7.70 -17.60 1.40
C GLU A 104 -8.56 -17.12 2.57
N CYS A 105 -8.59 -15.80 2.80
CA CYS A 105 -9.44 -15.16 3.80
C CYS A 105 -10.86 -14.80 3.27
N GLY A 106 -11.21 -15.17 2.05
CA GLY A 106 -12.51 -14.84 1.44
C GLY A 106 -12.68 -13.35 1.14
N ILE A 107 -11.57 -12.59 1.00
CA ILE A 107 -11.63 -11.16 0.71
C ILE A 107 -11.53 -10.97 -0.80
N GLU A 108 -12.66 -10.61 -1.41
CA GLU A 108 -12.69 -10.20 -2.81
C GLU A 108 -11.88 -8.93 -3.02
N HIS A 109 -11.13 -8.88 -4.12
CA HIS A 109 -10.31 -7.73 -4.45
C HIS A 109 -10.14 -7.58 -5.97
N VAL A 110 -9.93 -6.37 -6.39
CA VAL A 110 -9.53 -6.04 -7.76
C VAL A 110 -8.06 -5.63 -7.80
N THR A 111 -7.49 -5.57 -9.00
CA THR A 111 -6.16 -5.00 -9.19
C THR A 111 -6.26 -3.69 -9.95
N GLY A 112 -5.54 -2.66 -9.51
CA GLY A 112 -5.57 -1.34 -10.11
C GLY A 112 -4.28 -0.57 -9.91
N ASP A 113 -4.19 0.59 -10.56
CA ASP A 113 -3.14 1.56 -10.28
C ASP A 113 -3.68 2.66 -9.35
N ALA A 114 -2.80 3.19 -8.51
CA ALA A 114 -3.07 4.40 -7.76
C ALA A 114 -2.55 5.65 -8.49
N TRP A 115 -3.20 6.76 -8.30
CA TRP A 115 -2.65 8.09 -8.46
C TRP A 115 -2.25 8.61 -7.09
N THR A 116 -0.95 8.89 -6.87
CA THR A 116 -0.44 9.40 -5.59
C THR A 116 -0.21 10.90 -5.71
N THR A 117 -0.84 11.68 -4.83
CA THR A 117 -0.77 13.16 -4.83
C THR A 117 -0.46 13.72 -3.44
N ASP A 118 0.29 14.85 -3.37
CA ASP A 118 0.50 15.60 -2.13
C ASP A 118 -0.65 16.57 -1.80
N ALA A 119 -1.60 16.74 -2.72
CA ALA A 119 -2.56 17.81 -2.66
C ALA A 119 -4.00 17.32 -2.87
N PRO A 120 -4.63 16.67 -1.86
CA PRO A 120 -5.97 16.08 -1.99
C PRO A 120 -7.03 17.15 -2.37
N TYR A 121 -6.93 18.36 -1.85
CA TYR A 121 -7.83 19.45 -2.24
C TYR A 121 -7.60 20.00 -3.66
N ARG A 122 -6.65 19.43 -4.40
CA ARG A 122 -6.36 19.76 -5.82
C ARG A 122 -6.64 18.58 -6.76
N GLU A 123 -7.46 17.65 -6.33
CA GLU A 123 -7.99 16.55 -7.15
C GLU A 123 -9.09 17.07 -8.10
N THR A 124 -8.66 17.89 -9.04
CA THR A 124 -9.58 18.55 -9.99
C THR A 124 -10.16 17.54 -10.97
N LYS A 125 -11.37 17.78 -11.51
CA LYS A 125 -12.01 16.97 -12.56
C LYS A 125 -11.04 16.63 -13.72
N ARG A 126 -10.18 17.59 -14.11
CA ARG A 126 -9.18 17.41 -15.16
C ARG A 126 -8.09 16.39 -14.76
N LYS A 127 -7.61 16.43 -13.52
CA LYS A 127 -6.61 15.48 -13.00
C LYS A 127 -7.24 14.10 -12.87
N VAL A 128 -8.41 13.98 -12.27
CA VAL A 128 -9.16 12.72 -12.16
C VAL A 128 -9.33 12.07 -13.54
N ALA A 129 -9.87 12.81 -14.52
CA ALA A 129 -10.04 12.30 -15.89
C ALA A 129 -8.70 11.90 -16.54
N ARG A 130 -7.62 12.63 -16.28
CA ARG A 130 -6.28 12.30 -16.77
C ARG A 130 -5.79 10.97 -16.23
N TYR A 131 -5.83 10.78 -14.91
CA TYR A 131 -5.29 9.58 -14.27
C TYR A 131 -6.19 8.37 -14.49
N LEU A 132 -7.51 8.56 -14.56
CA LEU A 132 -8.44 7.51 -14.96
C LEU A 132 -8.13 6.98 -16.39
N ARG A 133 -7.90 7.88 -17.36
CA ARG A 133 -7.46 7.49 -18.71
C ARG A 133 -6.09 6.83 -18.73
N ALA A 134 -5.22 7.15 -17.79
CA ALA A 134 -3.92 6.51 -17.65
C ALA A 134 -4.01 5.11 -16.99
N GLY A 135 -5.18 4.72 -16.49
CA GLY A 135 -5.45 3.42 -15.89
C GLY A 135 -5.40 3.39 -14.36
N ALA A 136 -5.33 4.56 -13.69
CA ALA A 136 -5.51 4.61 -12.24
C ALA A 136 -6.99 4.40 -11.90
N SER A 137 -7.26 3.65 -10.83
CA SER A 137 -8.60 3.40 -10.32
C SER A 137 -8.88 4.10 -9.00
N ILE A 138 -7.82 4.44 -8.27
CA ILE A 138 -7.88 5.08 -6.97
C ILE A 138 -6.86 6.22 -6.86
N VAL A 139 -7.05 7.08 -5.86
CA VAL A 139 -6.11 8.14 -5.46
C VAL A 139 -5.73 7.97 -4.00
N ASN A 140 -4.46 8.18 -3.68
CA ASN A 140 -3.91 8.18 -2.34
C ASN A 140 -2.74 9.17 -2.21
N MET A 141 -2.02 9.15 -1.09
CA MET A 141 -0.96 10.10 -0.85
C MET A 141 0.43 9.46 -0.64
N GLU A 142 0.58 8.13 -0.70
CA GLU A 142 1.79 7.41 -0.25
C GLU A 142 2.39 6.44 -1.27
N SER A 143 1.57 5.67 -1.97
CA SER A 143 2.02 4.42 -2.64
C SER A 143 3.12 4.61 -3.66
N SER A 144 3.18 5.71 -4.41
CA SER A 144 4.29 5.93 -5.34
C SER A 144 5.61 6.10 -4.61
N ALA A 145 5.62 6.83 -3.47
CA ALA A 145 6.82 7.01 -2.66
C ALA A 145 7.24 5.69 -1.98
N VAL A 146 6.29 4.89 -1.49
CA VAL A 146 6.54 3.55 -0.95
C VAL A 146 7.28 2.69 -1.99
N PHE A 147 6.79 2.64 -3.21
CA PHE A 147 7.42 1.84 -4.26
C PHE A 147 8.75 2.44 -4.73
N ALA A 148 8.88 3.76 -4.77
CA ALA A 148 10.13 4.44 -5.14
C ALA A 148 11.23 4.14 -4.12
N VAL A 149 10.97 4.32 -2.82
CA VAL A 149 11.94 4.04 -1.75
C VAL A 149 12.32 2.56 -1.75
N ALA A 150 11.34 1.65 -1.83
CA ALA A 150 11.59 0.22 -1.86
C ALA A 150 12.50 -0.18 -3.04
N ALA A 151 12.22 0.34 -4.24
CA ALA A 151 13.05 0.09 -5.42
C ALA A 151 14.47 0.65 -5.25
N TYR A 152 14.61 1.87 -4.73
CA TYR A 152 15.91 2.51 -4.49
C TYR A 152 16.76 1.74 -3.47
N ARG A 153 16.14 1.25 -2.41
CA ARG A 153 16.79 0.49 -1.34
C ARG A 153 16.88 -1.03 -1.62
N SER A 154 16.43 -1.49 -2.78
CA SER A 154 16.45 -2.91 -3.15
C SER A 154 15.72 -3.81 -2.14
N VAL A 155 14.60 -3.32 -1.60
CA VAL A 155 13.69 -4.10 -0.75
C VAL A 155 12.38 -4.37 -1.49
N GLU A 156 11.67 -5.42 -1.07
CA GLU A 156 10.39 -5.78 -1.69
C GLU A 156 9.25 -4.95 -1.09
N ALA A 157 8.32 -4.46 -1.93
CA ALA A 157 7.10 -3.80 -1.47
C ALA A 157 5.87 -4.25 -2.24
N ALA A 158 4.74 -4.34 -1.53
CA ALA A 158 3.40 -4.50 -2.09
C ALA A 158 2.42 -3.58 -1.35
N SER A 159 1.32 -3.24 -2.00
CA SER A 159 0.30 -2.36 -1.44
C SER A 159 -1.10 -2.91 -1.67
N VAL A 160 -1.93 -2.80 -0.65
CA VAL A 160 -3.36 -3.02 -0.69
C VAL A 160 -4.08 -1.81 -0.12
N GLN A 161 -5.09 -1.34 -0.83
CA GLN A 161 -5.85 -0.16 -0.50
C GLN A 161 -7.33 -0.51 -0.30
N ILE A 162 -7.95 0.08 0.69
CA ILE A 162 -9.39 -0.03 0.93
C ILE A 162 -10.03 1.29 0.49
N VAL A 163 -11.04 1.20 -0.36
CA VAL A 163 -11.78 2.38 -0.78
C VAL A 163 -12.50 2.99 0.42
N SER A 164 -12.20 4.26 0.73
CA SER A 164 -12.78 5.01 1.85
C SER A 164 -13.77 6.08 1.42
N ASP A 165 -13.72 6.46 0.15
CA ASP A 165 -14.56 7.51 -0.43
C ASP A 165 -14.56 7.42 -1.95
N VAL A 166 -15.51 8.10 -2.59
CA VAL A 166 -15.59 8.18 -4.05
C VAL A 166 -15.38 9.64 -4.48
N VAL A 167 -14.33 9.85 -5.27
CA VAL A 167 -13.98 11.16 -5.83
C VAL A 167 -14.74 11.34 -7.13
N SER A 168 -16.00 11.74 -7.02
CA SER A 168 -16.91 12.03 -8.13
C SER A 168 -17.23 13.52 -8.22
N GLU A 169 -18.24 13.91 -9.01
CA GLU A 169 -18.77 15.28 -9.00
C GLU A 169 -19.28 15.71 -7.63
N HIS A 170 -19.85 14.78 -6.90
CA HIS A 170 -20.24 14.91 -5.49
C HIS A 170 -19.34 13.98 -4.70
N TRP A 171 -18.44 14.54 -3.89
CA TRP A 171 -17.57 13.73 -3.04
C TRP A 171 -18.39 12.98 -1.98
N GLU A 172 -18.23 11.68 -1.93
CA GLU A 172 -18.93 10.78 -1.03
C GLU A 172 -17.96 10.21 0.02
N PRO A 173 -17.75 10.91 1.17
CA PRO A 173 -16.87 10.42 2.21
C PRO A 173 -17.49 9.28 3.01
N ALA A 174 -16.73 8.21 3.20
CA ALA A 174 -17.12 7.06 4.04
C ALA A 174 -15.98 6.59 4.96
N PHE A 175 -15.03 7.46 5.29
CA PHE A 175 -13.83 7.13 6.10
C PHE A 175 -14.15 6.45 7.43
N HIS A 176 -15.29 6.77 8.04
CA HIS A 176 -15.73 6.23 9.32
C HIS A 176 -16.85 5.19 9.18
N ALA A 177 -17.23 4.84 7.96
CA ALA A 177 -18.24 3.81 7.75
C ALA A 177 -17.77 2.46 8.32
N GLU A 178 -18.70 1.73 8.92
CA GLU A 178 -18.41 0.43 9.55
C GLU A 178 -17.77 -0.55 8.56
N ILE A 179 -18.24 -0.56 7.31
CA ILE A 179 -17.72 -1.43 6.28
C ILE A 179 -16.23 -1.15 5.99
N VAL A 180 -15.80 0.11 5.97
CA VAL A 180 -14.41 0.50 5.76
C VAL A 180 -13.55 0.09 6.95
N ASN A 181 -14.00 0.38 8.18
CA ASN A 181 -13.28 0.03 9.40
C ASN A 181 -13.12 -1.48 9.57
N ARG A 182 -14.18 -2.24 9.32
CA ARG A 182 -14.14 -3.70 9.34
C ARG A 182 -13.19 -4.25 8.29
N ARG A 183 -13.29 -3.75 7.06
CA ARG A 183 -12.42 -4.19 5.94
C ARG A 183 -10.94 -3.92 6.21
N ARG A 184 -10.61 -2.81 6.86
CA ARG A 184 -9.21 -2.51 7.27
C ARG A 184 -8.64 -3.60 8.18
N LEU A 185 -9.42 -4.05 9.17
CA LEU A 185 -9.01 -5.11 10.08
C LEU A 185 -8.91 -6.47 9.37
N ASP A 186 -9.87 -6.80 8.52
CA ASP A 186 -9.87 -8.05 7.74
C ASP A 186 -8.63 -8.13 6.83
N VAL A 187 -8.34 -7.06 6.11
CA VAL A 187 -7.17 -6.96 5.22
C VAL A 187 -5.88 -7.03 6.01
N LEU A 188 -5.75 -6.32 7.13
CA LEU A 188 -4.56 -6.40 7.97
C LEU A 188 -4.31 -7.83 8.48
N ASN A 189 -5.35 -8.52 8.92
CA ASN A 189 -5.27 -9.91 9.35
C ASN A 189 -4.85 -10.83 8.19
N ALA A 190 -5.38 -10.62 6.99
CA ALA A 190 -4.98 -11.39 5.80
C ALA A 190 -3.51 -11.16 5.44
N VAL A 191 -3.01 -9.92 5.48
CA VAL A 191 -1.59 -9.60 5.27
C VAL A 191 -0.71 -10.32 6.29
N LEU A 192 -1.05 -10.28 7.58
CA LEU A 192 -0.29 -10.97 8.63
C LEU A 192 -0.27 -12.49 8.44
N ARG A 193 -1.38 -13.11 7.99
CA ARG A 193 -1.43 -14.53 7.64
C ARG A 193 -0.51 -14.84 6.45
N GLY A 194 -0.54 -14.04 5.39
CA GLY A 194 0.34 -14.20 4.23
C GLY A 194 1.83 -14.12 4.58
N MET A 195 2.18 -13.24 5.53
CA MET A 195 3.55 -13.17 6.06
C MET A 195 3.97 -14.46 6.77
N SER A 196 3.03 -15.20 7.37
CA SER A 196 3.29 -16.48 8.04
C SER A 196 3.41 -17.65 7.07
N GLY A 197 2.54 -17.72 6.05
CA GLY A 197 2.39 -18.87 5.13
C GLY A 197 3.50 -18.99 4.09
N GLY A 198 4.18 -17.91 3.74
CA GLY A 198 5.30 -17.92 2.78
C GLY A 198 6.46 -18.85 3.15
N GLN A 199 6.50 -19.36 4.39
CA GLN A 199 7.50 -20.35 4.83
C GLN A 199 7.23 -21.78 4.34
N ALA A 200 5.98 -22.19 4.19
CA ALA A 200 5.67 -23.54 3.75
C ALA A 200 6.15 -23.77 2.30
N GLU A 201 6.05 -22.74 1.49
CA GLU A 201 6.46 -22.79 0.08
C GLU A 201 7.99 -22.65 -0.08
N GLU A 202 8.65 -21.79 0.73
CA GLU A 202 10.13 -21.72 0.76
C GLU A 202 10.76 -23.00 1.26
N ARG A 203 10.23 -23.63 2.31
CA ARG A 203 10.72 -24.91 2.84
C ARG A 203 10.48 -26.08 1.86
N ARG A 204 9.39 -26.05 1.07
CA ARG A 204 9.16 -27.04 0.00
C ARG A 204 10.15 -26.90 -1.15
N ARG A 205 10.54 -25.66 -1.52
CA ARG A 205 11.52 -25.40 -2.59
C ARG A 205 12.97 -25.60 -2.15
N ALA A 206 13.26 -25.53 -0.85
CA ALA A 206 14.59 -25.72 -0.27
C ALA A 206 14.90 -27.19 0.15
N ARG A 207 13.97 -28.13 -0.04
CA ARG A 207 14.26 -29.55 0.15
C ARG A 207 14.93 -30.07 -1.13
N PRO A 208 16.20 -30.53 -1.06
CA PRO A 208 16.81 -31.26 -2.16
C PRO A 208 16.02 -32.54 -2.41
N ALA A 209 15.92 -32.94 -3.68
CA ALA A 209 15.31 -34.16 -4.14
C ALA A 209 16.10 -35.39 -3.66
#